data_e1e9951d9274d0000c7311b5ebacb735
#
_entry.id   e1e9951d9274d0000c7311b5ebacb735
#
_cell.length_a   1.000
_cell.length_b   1.000
_cell.length_c   1.000
_cell.angle_alpha   90.00
_cell.angle_beta   90.00
_cell.angle_gamma   90.00
#
_symmetry.space_group_name_H-M   'P 1'
#
loop_
_entity.id
_entity.type
_entity.pdbx_description
1 polymer ?
#
loop_
_entity_poly.entity_id
_entity_poly.type
_entity_poly.pdbx_seq_one_letter_code
_entity_poly.pdbx_strand_id
1 'polypeptide(L)'
;MNKPKTVSVIVNNEFLLVTSIIRGMIGMTNPDQDFIFNQVDITDSYFGKLVREKLDESREVSLQEFQAIFNSEKMKGLQKRLEEEMKKHYGYKNKKSIYKDMSFLSLEQDNL
;
A
#
# COMPACT_ATOMS: atom_id res chain seq x y z
N MET A 1 -22.74 -7.65 3.10
CA MET A 1 -22.30 -6.33 3.60
C MET A 1 -21.01 -5.92 2.90
N ASN A 2 -21.02 -4.76 2.28
CA ASN A 2 -19.84 -4.27 1.55
C ASN A 2 -18.79 -3.76 2.54
N LYS A 3 -17.54 -4.17 2.32
CA LYS A 3 -16.43 -3.64 3.10
C LYS A 3 -16.05 -2.25 2.58
N PRO A 4 -15.62 -1.33 3.42
CA PRO A 4 -15.24 0.01 2.97
C PRO A 4 -13.98 -0.04 2.10
N LYS A 5 -13.89 0.89 1.16
CA LYS A 5 -12.66 1.08 0.39
C LYS A 5 -11.54 1.48 1.34
N THR A 6 -10.38 0.89 1.16
CA THR A 6 -9.28 1.01 2.12
C THR A 6 -7.96 1.27 1.42
N VAL A 7 -7.16 2.15 1.99
CA VAL A 7 -5.77 2.36 1.59
C VAL A 7 -4.88 2.23 2.81
N SER A 8 -3.62 1.89 2.58
CA SER A 8 -2.58 1.90 3.60
C SER A 8 -1.60 3.03 3.29
N VAL A 9 -1.22 3.77 4.32
CA VAL A 9 -0.20 4.81 4.22
C VAL A 9 1.02 4.34 4.99
N ILE A 10 2.15 4.26 4.30
CA ILE A 10 3.43 3.87 4.87
C ILE A 10 4.32 5.10 4.83
N VAL A 11 4.83 5.52 5.98
CA VAL A 11 5.64 6.73 6.08
C VAL A 11 6.82 6.53 7.01
N ASN A 12 7.96 7.07 6.62
CA ASN A 12 9.14 7.20 7.48
C ASN A 12 9.72 8.60 7.30
N ASN A 13 10.97 8.79 7.71
CA ASN A 13 11.61 10.12 7.62
C ASN A 13 11.95 10.54 6.18
N GLU A 14 11.92 9.62 5.23
CA GLU A 14 12.37 9.88 3.86
C GLU A 14 11.27 9.86 2.82
N PHE A 15 10.23 9.02 3.00
CA PHE A 15 9.19 8.88 1.99
C PHE A 15 7.82 8.61 2.60
N LEU A 16 6.81 8.80 1.74
CA LEU A 16 5.41 8.47 2.03
C LEU A 16 4.88 7.65 0.84
N LEU A 17 4.28 6.51 1.13
CA LEU A 17 3.72 5.61 0.13
C LEU A 17 2.26 5.31 0.45
N VAL A 18 1.36 5.60 -0.47
CA VAL A 18 -0.06 5.27 -0.34
C VAL A 18 -0.34 4.07 -1.23
N THR A 19 -0.89 3.01 -0.65
CA THR A 19 -1.18 1.77 -1.38
C THR A 19 -2.65 1.40 -1.28
N SER A 20 -3.20 0.91 -2.39
CA SER A 20 -4.58 0.44 -2.44
C SER A 20 -4.68 -0.96 -1.85
N ILE A 21 -5.75 -1.23 -1.11
CA ILE A 21 -5.99 -2.51 -0.44
C ILE A 21 -7.08 -3.28 -1.16
N ILE A 22 -6.82 -4.54 -1.43
CA ILE A 22 -7.84 -5.49 -1.92
C ILE A 22 -8.58 -6.03 -0.69
N ARG A 23 -9.91 -5.98 -0.72
CA ARG A 23 -10.77 -6.40 0.38
C ARG A 23 -11.34 -7.78 0.11
N GLY A 24 -10.88 -8.76 0.87
CA GLY A 24 -11.36 -10.14 0.80
C GLY A 24 -11.61 -10.66 2.21
N MET A 25 -11.12 -11.85 2.51
CA MET A 25 -11.17 -12.39 3.88
C MET A 25 -10.44 -11.47 4.86
N ILE A 26 -9.32 -10.90 4.40
CA ILE A 26 -8.56 -9.86 5.10
C ILE A 26 -8.22 -8.79 4.08
N GLY A 27 -7.78 -7.62 4.56
CA GLY A 27 -7.23 -6.61 3.67
C GLY A 27 -5.81 -6.98 3.26
N MET A 28 -5.47 -6.84 1.98
CA MET A 28 -4.12 -7.09 1.50
C MET A 28 -3.72 -6.05 0.46
N THR A 29 -2.44 -5.72 0.42
CA THR A 29 -1.91 -4.78 -0.56
C THR A 29 -2.07 -5.37 -1.97
N ASN A 30 -2.63 -4.57 -2.89
CA ASN A 30 -2.78 -5.00 -4.28
C ASN A 30 -1.40 -5.14 -4.93
N PRO A 31 -0.99 -6.34 -5.37
CA PRO A 31 0.33 -6.54 -5.96
C PRO A 31 0.46 -5.97 -7.38
N ASP A 32 -0.65 -5.64 -8.03
CA ASP A 32 -0.68 -5.17 -9.42
C ASP A 32 -0.65 -3.65 -9.54
N GLN A 33 -0.65 -2.92 -8.43
CA GLN A 33 -0.65 -1.46 -8.48
C GLN A 33 0.76 -0.89 -8.68
N ASP A 34 0.82 0.35 -9.13
CA ASP A 34 2.06 1.11 -9.17
C ASP A 34 2.38 1.63 -7.76
N PHE A 35 3.62 1.45 -7.33
CA PHE A 35 4.10 1.92 -6.04
C PHE A 35 4.92 3.18 -6.26
N ILE A 36 4.33 4.35 -5.93
CA ILE A 36 4.96 5.65 -6.15
C ILE A 36 5.40 6.21 -4.81
N PHE A 37 6.71 6.35 -4.63
CA PHE A 37 7.29 6.90 -3.42
C PHE A 37 7.28 8.42 -3.50
N ASN A 38 6.68 9.07 -2.52
CA ASN A 38 6.55 10.53 -2.46
C ASN A 38 7.41 11.08 -1.35
N GLN A 39 7.75 12.38 -1.45
CA GLN A 39 8.42 13.09 -0.38
C GLN A 39 7.46 13.26 0.80
N VAL A 40 8.01 13.30 2.02
CA VAL A 40 7.19 13.40 3.24
C VAL A 40 6.54 14.77 3.43
N ASP A 41 7.06 15.79 2.75
CA ASP A 41 6.62 17.18 2.88
C ASP A 41 5.61 17.61 1.82
N ILE A 42 4.90 16.66 1.21
CA ILE A 42 3.85 16.98 0.24
C ILE A 42 2.72 17.76 0.92
N THR A 43 2.00 18.55 0.13
CA THR A 43 0.88 19.36 0.64
C THR A 43 -0.30 18.46 1.03
N ASP A 44 -1.16 18.96 1.91
CA ASP A 44 -2.37 18.26 2.31
C ASP A 44 -3.29 17.99 1.11
N SER A 45 -3.38 18.94 0.18
CA SER A 45 -4.17 18.78 -1.05
C SER A 45 -3.65 17.65 -1.91
N TYR A 46 -2.34 17.54 -2.06
CA TYR A 46 -1.72 16.48 -2.85
C TYR A 46 -1.88 15.13 -2.16
N PHE A 47 -1.69 15.09 -0.84
CA PHE A 47 -1.91 13.87 -0.07
C PHE A 47 -3.36 13.38 -0.22
N GLY A 48 -4.34 14.29 -0.09
CA GLY A 48 -5.74 13.95 -0.28
C GLY A 48 -6.04 13.40 -1.66
N LYS A 49 -5.40 13.95 -2.69
CA LYS A 49 -5.53 13.45 -4.06
C LYS A 49 -5.00 12.03 -4.19
N LEU A 50 -3.82 11.75 -3.64
CA LEU A 50 -3.23 10.41 -3.64
C LEU A 50 -4.13 9.39 -2.94
N VAL A 51 -4.67 9.77 -1.78
CA VAL A 51 -5.57 8.89 -1.03
C VAL A 51 -6.82 8.58 -1.84
N ARG A 52 -7.45 9.60 -2.45
CA ARG A 52 -8.65 9.39 -3.28
C ARG A 52 -8.38 8.48 -4.48
N GLU A 53 -7.26 8.68 -5.15
CA GLU A 53 -6.88 7.84 -6.29
C GLU A 53 -6.71 6.38 -5.88
N LYS A 54 -6.04 6.15 -4.76
CA LYS A 54 -5.82 4.79 -4.26
C LYS A 54 -7.08 4.17 -3.66
N LEU A 55 -7.96 4.96 -3.08
CA LEU A 55 -9.28 4.48 -2.65
C LEU A 55 -10.10 3.99 -3.85
N ASP A 56 -10.05 4.72 -4.98
CA ASP A 56 -10.76 4.31 -6.18
C ASP A 56 -10.24 2.97 -6.75
N GLU A 57 -8.96 2.67 -6.54
CA GLU A 57 -8.37 1.40 -6.95
C GLU A 57 -8.68 0.26 -5.97
N SER A 58 -9.13 0.58 -4.75
CA SER A 58 -9.47 -0.44 -3.75
C SER A 58 -10.72 -1.19 -4.19
N ARG A 59 -10.63 -2.53 -4.22
CA ARG A 59 -11.73 -3.36 -4.67
C ARG A 59 -12.00 -4.51 -3.72
N GLU A 60 -13.26 -4.93 -3.69
CA GLU A 60 -13.69 -6.10 -2.95
C GLU A 60 -13.65 -7.31 -3.89
N VAL A 61 -13.19 -8.44 -3.39
CA VAL A 61 -13.05 -9.67 -4.19
C VAL A 61 -13.78 -10.82 -3.52
N SER A 62 -14.20 -11.79 -4.33
CA SER A 62 -14.78 -13.03 -3.84
C SER A 62 -13.72 -13.86 -3.11
N LEU A 63 -14.16 -14.86 -2.34
CA LEU A 63 -13.25 -15.78 -1.68
C LEU A 63 -12.32 -16.47 -2.69
N GLN A 64 -12.88 -16.90 -3.81
CA GLN A 64 -12.11 -17.59 -4.85
C GLN A 64 -11.05 -16.70 -5.46
N GLU A 65 -11.41 -15.46 -5.79
CA GLU A 65 -10.47 -14.48 -6.34
C GLU A 65 -9.42 -14.09 -5.30
N PHE A 66 -9.82 -13.93 -4.04
CA PHE A 66 -8.90 -13.64 -2.95
C PHE A 66 -7.82 -14.72 -2.85
N GLN A 67 -8.21 -16.00 -2.85
CA GLN A 67 -7.28 -17.11 -2.75
C GLN A 67 -6.31 -17.14 -3.93
N ALA A 68 -6.81 -16.87 -5.14
CA ALA A 68 -5.97 -16.84 -6.34
C ALA A 68 -4.90 -15.74 -6.25
N ILE A 69 -5.27 -14.54 -5.80
CA ILE A 69 -4.33 -13.42 -5.65
C ILE A 69 -3.35 -13.68 -4.52
N PHE A 70 -3.84 -14.15 -3.38
CA PHE A 70 -3.02 -14.42 -2.20
C PHE A 70 -1.92 -15.43 -2.49
N ASN A 71 -2.23 -16.44 -3.30
CA ASN A 71 -1.27 -17.49 -3.66
C ASN A 71 -0.47 -17.19 -4.93
N SER A 72 -0.65 -16.02 -5.53
CA SER A 72 0.05 -15.65 -6.77
C SER A 72 1.53 -15.39 -6.53
N GLU A 73 2.33 -15.57 -7.58
CA GLU A 73 3.76 -15.28 -7.52
C GLU A 73 4.02 -13.78 -7.26
N LYS A 74 3.18 -12.90 -7.81
CA LYS A 74 3.29 -11.47 -7.56
C LYS A 74 3.12 -11.14 -6.09
N MET A 75 2.15 -11.77 -5.42
CA MET A 75 1.94 -11.54 -3.99
C MET A 75 3.09 -12.07 -3.16
N LYS A 76 3.60 -13.25 -3.50
CA LYS A 76 4.74 -13.84 -2.78
C LYS A 76 6.00 -12.99 -2.89
N GLY A 77 6.21 -12.33 -4.03
CA GLY A 77 7.38 -11.48 -4.26
C GLY A 77 7.18 -10.02 -3.86
N LEU A 78 5.99 -9.63 -3.42
CA LEU A 78 5.64 -8.23 -3.19
C LEU A 78 6.54 -7.54 -2.18
N GLN A 79 6.73 -8.13 -1.01
CA GLN A 79 7.53 -7.53 0.06
C GLN A 79 8.98 -7.35 -0.39
N LYS A 80 9.54 -8.36 -1.02
CA LYS A 80 10.91 -8.30 -1.55
C LYS A 80 11.04 -7.19 -2.60
N ARG A 81 10.06 -7.08 -3.50
CA ARG A 81 10.05 -6.04 -4.55
C ARG A 81 10.03 -4.64 -3.93
N LEU A 82 9.17 -4.43 -2.92
CA LEU A 82 9.08 -3.15 -2.23
C LEU A 82 10.38 -2.81 -1.51
N GLU A 83 10.97 -3.77 -0.82
CA GLU A 83 12.25 -3.56 -0.14
C GLU A 83 13.38 -3.23 -1.12
N GLU A 84 13.42 -3.88 -2.27
CA GLU A 84 14.40 -3.60 -3.32
C GLU A 84 14.22 -2.18 -3.88
N GLU A 85 12.98 -1.75 -4.10
CA GLU A 85 12.70 -0.39 -4.54
C GLU A 85 13.13 0.64 -3.51
N MET A 86 12.87 0.39 -2.23
CA MET A 86 13.30 1.27 -1.15
C MET A 86 14.82 1.38 -1.08
N LYS A 87 15.53 0.25 -1.19
CA LYS A 87 16.99 0.25 -1.20
C LYS A 87 17.55 1.03 -2.39
N LYS A 88 16.93 0.85 -3.56
CA LYS A 88 17.35 1.51 -4.79
C LYS A 88 17.20 3.03 -4.70
N HIS A 89 16.06 3.50 -4.17
CA HIS A 89 15.74 4.93 -4.13
C HIS A 89 16.39 5.67 -2.95
N TYR A 90 16.59 5.00 -1.82
CA TYR A 90 17.00 5.65 -0.57
C TYR A 90 18.30 5.09 0.02
N GLY A 91 18.91 4.11 -0.64
CA GLY A 91 20.22 3.60 -0.24
C GLY A 91 20.25 2.82 1.07
N TYR A 92 19.13 2.22 1.46
CA TYR A 92 19.09 1.41 2.68
C TYR A 92 20.01 0.20 2.57
N LYS A 93 20.75 -0.09 3.64
CA LYS A 93 21.72 -1.17 3.65
C LYS A 93 21.11 -2.54 3.95
N ASN A 94 20.03 -2.58 4.74
CA ASN A 94 19.39 -3.83 5.16
C ASN A 94 17.94 -3.59 5.57
N LYS A 95 17.21 -4.68 5.87
CA LYS A 95 15.81 -4.62 6.31
C LYS A 95 15.61 -3.75 7.54
N LYS A 96 16.52 -3.87 8.51
CA LYS A 96 16.40 -3.14 9.76
C LYS A 96 16.40 -1.63 9.54
N SER A 97 17.23 -1.13 8.63
CA SER A 97 17.27 0.29 8.33
C SER A 97 16.04 0.76 7.56
N ILE A 98 15.43 -0.10 6.73
CA ILE A 98 14.19 0.21 6.02
C ILE A 98 13.05 0.47 7.01
N TYR A 99 12.86 -0.43 7.98
CA TYR A 99 11.72 -0.39 8.89
C TYR A 99 11.93 0.47 10.12
N LYS A 100 13.12 1.03 10.28
CA LYS A 100 13.40 1.96 11.38
C LYS A 100 12.55 3.22 11.19
N ASP A 101 11.86 3.62 12.25
CA ASP A 101 11.01 4.83 12.26
C ASP A 101 9.88 4.81 11.23
N MET A 102 9.51 3.63 10.74
CA MET A 102 8.41 3.47 9.78
C MET A 102 7.08 3.36 10.52
N SER A 103 6.10 4.13 10.06
CA SER A 103 4.74 4.11 10.58
C SER A 103 3.77 3.63 9.51
N PHE A 104 2.72 2.93 9.94
CA PHE A 104 1.67 2.41 9.07
C PHE A 104 0.34 2.97 9.52
N LEU A 105 -0.46 3.44 8.59
CA LEU A 105 -1.79 3.98 8.85
C LEU A 105 -2.77 3.41 7.83
N SER A 106 -3.93 2.94 8.32
CA SER A 106 -5.00 2.48 7.46
C SER A 106 -6.09 3.53 7.40
N LEU A 107 -6.52 3.89 6.18
CA LEU A 107 -7.60 4.86 5.95
C LEU A 107 -8.72 4.18 5.21
N GLU A 108 -9.95 4.38 5.67
CA GLU A 108 -11.14 3.78 5.08
C GLU A 108 -12.11 4.87 4.65
N GLN A 109 -12.79 4.63 3.52
CA GLN A 109 -13.86 5.50 3.07
C GLN A 109 -15.20 4.89 3.47
N ASP A 110 -15.98 5.63 4.25
CA ASP A 110 -17.32 5.20 4.63
C ASP A 110 -18.22 5.16 3.40
N ASN A 111 -19.02 4.12 3.29
CA ASN A 111 -20.05 4.01 2.27
C ASN A 111 -21.29 4.75 2.76
N LEU A 112 -21.46 5.96 2.31
CA LEU A 112 -22.65 6.75 2.60
C LEU A 112 -23.71 6.58 1.54
#